data_a11a3aef2caf8fb6a46f1e9c6bb5838f
#
_entry.id   a11a3aef2caf8fb6a46f1e9c6bb5838f
#
_cell.length_a   1.000
_cell.length_b   1.000
_cell.length_c   1.000
_cell.angle_alpha   90.00
_cell.angle_beta   90.00
_cell.angle_gamma   90.00
#
_symmetry.space_group_name_H-M   'P 1'
#
loop_
_entity.id
_entity.type
_entity.pdbx_description
1 polymer ?
#
loop_
_entity_poly.entity_id
_entity_poly.type
_entity_poly.pdbx_seq_one_letter_code
_entity_poly.pdbx_strand_id
1 'polypeptide(L)'
;MNIVIISVVRDFAMYEKCIRTNPYCRGCEFAPIDNREMNAGIPVGYNSFLASRSANEDAWYVFCHEDWQPLENLGERLVDLDRESLWGGIGASTRVRWGIYHQWQLVGTVEECRKDGSNRRMIGCAVSTGTPVETFDCQCLIVHSSLIQRNALRFDEHLTFDLYVEDFCIAAKEKGIASRILPLSACHWSGGSVQPRYYEQERYVNEKYPNECFTGTSSWVLGGRPSILRMASVKVKTLFRKIREC
;
A
#
# COMPACT_ATOMS: atom_id res chain seq x y z
N MET A 1 13.55 -15.97 -11.68
CA MET A 1 12.83 -15.29 -10.58
C MET A 1 11.34 -15.45 -10.87
N ASN A 2 10.61 -16.03 -9.94
CA ASN A 2 9.15 -16.13 -10.04
C ASN A 2 8.49 -14.87 -9.47
N ILE A 3 7.48 -14.33 -10.18
CA ILE A 3 6.69 -13.18 -9.74
C ILE A 3 5.23 -13.58 -9.86
N VAL A 4 4.49 -13.48 -8.77
CA VAL A 4 3.05 -13.75 -8.73
C VAL A 4 2.32 -12.45 -8.46
N ILE A 5 1.40 -12.07 -9.34
CA ILE A 5 0.53 -10.91 -9.18
C ILE A 5 -0.81 -11.37 -8.64
N ILE A 6 -1.17 -10.89 -7.45
CA ILE A 6 -2.35 -11.31 -6.70
C ILE A 6 -3.31 -10.12 -6.62
N SER A 7 -4.52 -10.29 -7.11
CA SER A 7 -5.57 -9.27 -7.04
C SER A 7 -6.89 -9.88 -6.63
N VAL A 8 -7.60 -9.23 -5.72
CA VAL A 8 -8.99 -9.55 -5.38
C VAL A 8 -9.88 -8.76 -6.33
N VAL A 9 -10.53 -9.47 -7.27
CA VAL A 9 -11.11 -8.89 -8.49
C VAL A 9 -12.63 -8.83 -8.43
N ARG A 10 -13.19 -7.66 -8.64
CA ARG A 10 -14.62 -7.39 -8.86
C ARG A 10 -14.90 -6.89 -10.26
N ASP A 11 -13.98 -6.11 -10.83
CA ASP A 11 -14.05 -5.56 -12.19
C ASP A 11 -13.00 -6.28 -13.08
N PHE A 12 -13.39 -7.42 -13.65
CA PHE A 12 -12.49 -8.20 -14.51
C PHE A 12 -12.07 -7.44 -15.77
N ALA A 13 -12.89 -6.52 -16.28
CA ALA A 13 -12.49 -5.70 -17.43
C ALA A 13 -11.32 -4.78 -17.06
N MET A 14 -11.34 -4.21 -15.87
CA MET A 14 -10.23 -3.40 -15.36
C MET A 14 -9.00 -4.26 -15.09
N TYR A 15 -9.15 -5.43 -14.45
CA TYR A 15 -8.08 -6.39 -14.22
C TYR A 15 -7.38 -6.83 -15.53
N GLU A 16 -8.16 -7.19 -16.55
CA GLU A 16 -7.63 -7.56 -17.86
C GLU A 16 -6.81 -6.42 -18.46
N LYS A 17 -7.34 -5.19 -18.46
CA LYS A 17 -6.68 -4.00 -19.00
C LYS A 17 -5.40 -3.68 -18.24
N CYS A 18 -5.43 -3.65 -16.91
CA CYS A 18 -4.34 -3.12 -16.09
C CYS A 18 -3.25 -4.14 -15.82
N ILE A 19 -3.60 -5.44 -15.73
CA ILE A 19 -2.71 -6.50 -15.26
C ILE A 19 -2.55 -7.62 -16.28
N ARG A 20 -3.64 -8.33 -16.60
CA ARG A 20 -3.54 -9.59 -17.35
C ARG A 20 -2.97 -9.44 -18.77
N THR A 21 -3.40 -8.41 -19.50
CA THR A 21 -2.92 -8.12 -20.86
C THR A 21 -1.81 -7.07 -20.90
N ASN A 22 -1.39 -6.57 -19.75
CA ASN A 22 -0.35 -5.55 -19.67
C ASN A 22 1.02 -6.13 -20.06
N PRO A 23 1.70 -5.57 -21.10
CA PRO A 23 3.00 -6.07 -21.55
C PRO A 23 4.10 -6.01 -20.48
N TYR A 24 3.99 -5.13 -19.50
CA TYR A 24 4.93 -4.97 -18.39
C TYR A 24 4.78 -6.06 -17.30
N CYS A 25 3.70 -6.84 -17.35
CA CYS A 25 3.47 -8.03 -16.50
C CYS A 25 3.84 -9.34 -17.22
N ARG A 26 4.48 -9.29 -18.39
CA ARG A 26 4.87 -10.47 -19.15
C ARG A 26 5.82 -11.35 -18.34
N GLY A 27 5.52 -12.64 -18.29
CA GLY A 27 6.31 -13.65 -17.56
C GLY A 27 5.95 -13.75 -16.08
N CYS A 28 4.98 -12.99 -15.59
CA CYS A 28 4.43 -13.16 -14.24
C CYS A 28 3.37 -14.26 -14.22
N GLU A 29 3.24 -14.94 -13.10
CA GLU A 29 2.07 -15.75 -12.75
C GLU A 29 0.94 -14.81 -12.29
N PHE A 30 -0.30 -15.14 -12.66
CA PHE A 30 -1.47 -14.35 -12.29
C PHE A 30 -2.38 -15.15 -11.37
N ALA A 31 -2.71 -14.59 -10.22
CA ALA A 31 -3.60 -15.17 -9.22
C ALA A 31 -4.80 -14.24 -8.93
N PRO A 32 -5.75 -14.08 -9.89
CA PRO A 32 -6.97 -13.34 -9.63
C PRO A 32 -7.88 -14.12 -8.68
N ILE A 33 -8.40 -13.46 -7.67
CA ILE A 33 -9.36 -13.98 -6.70
C ILE A 33 -10.71 -13.35 -7.01
N ASP A 34 -11.64 -14.15 -7.54
CA ASP A 34 -12.96 -13.66 -7.91
C ASP A 34 -13.79 -13.29 -6.67
N ASN A 35 -14.11 -12.02 -6.54
CA ASN A 35 -14.85 -11.46 -5.40
C ASN A 35 -16.20 -10.84 -5.80
N ARG A 36 -16.72 -11.18 -6.99
CA ARG A 36 -17.98 -10.61 -7.48
C ARG A 36 -19.18 -11.05 -6.66
N GLU A 37 -19.20 -12.32 -6.25
CA GLU A 37 -20.31 -12.91 -5.49
C GLU A 37 -20.07 -12.90 -3.98
N MET A 38 -18.88 -13.28 -3.53
CA MET A 38 -18.58 -13.40 -2.10
C MET A 38 -18.56 -12.06 -1.38
N ASN A 39 -18.17 -10.99 -2.07
CA ASN A 39 -18.01 -9.65 -1.51
C ASN A 39 -17.22 -9.66 -0.18
N ALA A 40 -16.24 -10.54 -0.09
CA ALA A 40 -15.35 -10.63 1.06
C ALA A 40 -14.38 -9.44 1.09
N GLY A 41 -13.79 -9.18 2.26
CA GLY A 41 -12.70 -8.22 2.37
C GLY A 41 -11.47 -8.66 1.55
N ILE A 42 -10.71 -7.69 1.05
CA ILE A 42 -9.46 -7.96 0.30
C ILE A 42 -8.49 -8.82 1.12
N PRO A 43 -8.25 -8.56 2.43
CA PRO A 43 -7.40 -9.38 3.30
C PRO A 43 -7.78 -10.87 3.33
N VAL A 44 -9.07 -11.19 3.32
CA VAL A 44 -9.55 -12.59 3.30
C VAL A 44 -9.07 -13.31 2.03
N GLY A 45 -9.20 -12.63 0.87
CA GLY A 45 -8.70 -13.17 -0.39
C GLY A 45 -7.19 -13.37 -0.38
N TYR A 46 -6.44 -12.36 0.06
CA TYR A 46 -4.98 -12.46 0.14
C TYR A 46 -4.50 -13.54 1.11
N ASN A 47 -5.12 -13.67 2.27
CA ASN A 47 -4.80 -14.75 3.21
C ASN A 47 -5.16 -16.13 2.67
N SER A 48 -6.27 -16.26 1.95
CA SER A 48 -6.64 -17.51 1.25
C SER A 48 -5.59 -17.91 0.21
N PHE A 49 -5.10 -16.95 -0.59
CA PHE A 49 -3.97 -17.17 -1.49
C PHE A 49 -2.73 -17.64 -0.71
N LEU A 50 -2.33 -16.93 0.34
CA LEU A 50 -1.15 -17.28 1.15
C LEU A 50 -1.26 -18.67 1.77
N ALA A 51 -2.46 -19.09 2.18
CA ALA A 51 -2.71 -20.43 2.73
C ALA A 51 -2.60 -21.54 1.68
N SER A 52 -2.82 -21.22 0.41
CA SER A 52 -2.74 -22.18 -0.71
C SER A 52 -1.31 -22.40 -1.24
N ARG A 53 -0.35 -21.57 -0.83
CA ARG A 53 1.02 -21.61 -1.36
C ARG A 53 1.94 -22.51 -0.55
N SER A 54 2.95 -23.06 -1.22
CA SER A 54 3.96 -23.89 -0.57
C SER A 54 4.82 -23.09 0.39
N ALA A 55 5.13 -23.69 1.54
CA ALA A 55 6.04 -23.09 2.53
C ALA A 55 7.48 -22.87 2.02
N ASN A 56 7.87 -23.54 0.93
CA ASN A 56 9.21 -23.45 0.33
C ASN A 56 9.20 -22.66 -0.99
N GLU A 57 8.14 -21.92 -1.28
CA GLU A 57 8.07 -21.16 -2.52
C GLU A 57 9.06 -20.00 -2.51
N ASP A 58 9.82 -19.84 -3.59
CA ASP A 58 10.77 -18.74 -3.83
C ASP A 58 10.20 -17.81 -4.91
N ALA A 59 9.38 -16.85 -4.48
CA ALA A 59 8.67 -15.94 -5.37
C ALA A 59 8.52 -14.53 -4.79
N TRP A 60 8.44 -13.54 -5.65
CA TRP A 60 7.95 -12.22 -5.31
C TRP A 60 6.44 -12.19 -5.43
N TYR A 61 5.75 -11.79 -4.40
CA TYR A 61 4.31 -11.56 -4.37
C TYR A 61 4.03 -10.06 -4.56
N VAL A 62 3.22 -9.75 -5.54
CA VAL A 62 2.73 -8.39 -5.84
C VAL A 62 1.24 -8.38 -5.53
N PHE A 63 0.87 -7.98 -4.31
CA PHE A 63 -0.51 -7.77 -3.91
C PHE A 63 -0.96 -6.41 -4.42
N CYS A 64 -1.91 -6.36 -5.34
CA CYS A 64 -2.34 -5.10 -5.92
C CYS A 64 -3.84 -5.06 -6.22
N HIS A 65 -4.38 -3.86 -6.28
CA HIS A 65 -5.75 -3.64 -6.74
C HIS A 65 -5.88 -4.02 -8.23
N GLU A 66 -7.06 -4.42 -8.64
CA GLU A 66 -7.39 -4.77 -10.04
C GLU A 66 -7.20 -3.62 -11.03
N ASP A 67 -7.21 -2.39 -10.53
CA ASP A 67 -7.08 -1.14 -11.27
C ASP A 67 -5.68 -0.48 -11.11
N TRP A 68 -4.72 -1.20 -10.53
CA TRP A 68 -3.33 -0.80 -10.51
C TRP A 68 -2.61 -1.30 -11.77
N GLN A 69 -1.96 -0.41 -12.50
CA GLN A 69 -1.30 -0.69 -13.76
C GLN A 69 0.17 -0.31 -13.71
N PRO A 70 1.13 -1.26 -13.72
CA PRO A 70 2.53 -0.95 -13.90
C PRO A 70 2.79 -0.43 -15.31
N LEU A 71 3.68 0.55 -15.44
CA LEU A 71 4.08 1.17 -16.70
C LEU A 71 5.55 0.87 -17.05
N GLU A 72 6.18 -0.05 -16.33
CA GLU A 72 7.53 -0.59 -16.57
C GLU A 72 7.60 -2.05 -16.14
N ASN A 73 8.59 -2.79 -16.67
CA ASN A 73 8.70 -4.23 -16.51
C ASN A 73 8.96 -4.63 -15.04
N LEU A 74 8.04 -5.37 -14.44
CA LEU A 74 8.15 -5.82 -13.05
C LEU A 74 9.38 -6.72 -12.84
N GLY A 75 9.69 -7.61 -13.78
CA GLY A 75 10.85 -8.50 -13.69
C GLY A 75 12.17 -7.74 -13.58
N GLU A 76 12.33 -6.69 -14.38
CA GLU A 76 13.53 -5.84 -14.35
C GLU A 76 13.62 -5.02 -13.06
N ARG A 77 12.47 -4.60 -12.53
CA ARG A 77 12.44 -3.76 -11.32
C ARG A 77 12.66 -4.54 -10.02
N LEU A 78 12.34 -5.85 -10.00
CA LEU A 78 12.39 -6.68 -8.80
C LEU A 78 13.68 -7.49 -8.66
N VAL A 79 14.51 -7.59 -9.74
CA VAL A 79 15.66 -8.51 -9.79
C VAL A 79 16.70 -8.26 -8.70
N ASP A 80 16.97 -6.99 -8.38
CA ASP A 80 18.01 -6.59 -7.43
C ASP A 80 17.47 -6.15 -6.07
N LEU A 81 16.19 -6.41 -5.79
CA LEU A 81 15.60 -6.01 -4.52
C LEU A 81 16.05 -6.94 -3.39
N ASP A 82 16.28 -6.34 -2.25
CA ASP A 82 16.47 -7.03 -0.99
C ASP A 82 15.18 -7.77 -0.58
N ARG A 83 15.34 -9.04 -0.22
CA ARG A 83 14.22 -9.94 0.13
C ARG A 83 13.77 -9.81 1.58
N GLU A 84 14.45 -8.97 2.37
CA GLU A 84 14.24 -8.79 3.80
C GLU A 84 13.37 -7.56 4.13
N SER A 85 12.95 -6.83 3.10
CA SER A 85 12.12 -5.62 3.22
C SER A 85 10.77 -5.79 2.54
N LEU A 86 9.78 -5.01 2.98
CA LEU A 86 8.56 -4.73 2.23
C LEU A 86 8.83 -3.63 1.22
N TRP A 87 8.22 -3.73 0.04
CA TRP A 87 8.37 -2.78 -1.04
C TRP A 87 7.01 -2.26 -1.53
N GLY A 88 7.00 -1.02 -2.00
CA GLY A 88 5.81 -0.42 -2.60
C GLY A 88 6.17 0.83 -3.41
N GLY A 89 5.31 1.22 -4.33
CA GLY A 89 5.56 2.37 -5.23
C GLY A 89 5.31 3.72 -4.56
N ILE A 90 4.40 3.78 -3.61
CA ILE A 90 4.04 4.98 -2.86
C ILE A 90 3.71 4.63 -1.41
N GLY A 91 4.19 5.44 -0.49
CA GLY A 91 3.97 5.27 0.95
C GLY A 91 3.95 6.59 1.69
N ALA A 92 3.82 6.53 2.99
CA ALA A 92 3.81 7.69 3.86
C ALA A 92 4.98 7.67 4.83
N SER A 93 5.54 8.83 5.10
CA SER A 93 6.51 9.03 6.15
C SER A 93 6.36 10.39 6.82
N THR A 94 6.93 10.50 8.02
CA THR A 94 7.05 11.76 8.73
C THR A 94 8.49 12.22 8.68
N ARG A 95 8.73 13.40 8.11
CA ARG A 95 10.03 14.06 8.13
C ARG A 95 10.10 15.10 9.23
N VAL A 96 11.11 14.99 10.10
CA VAL A 96 11.38 16.00 11.11
C VAL A 96 12.11 17.18 10.47
N ARG A 97 11.55 18.38 10.56
CA ARG A 97 12.18 19.64 10.15
C ARG A 97 12.48 20.51 11.36
N TRP A 98 13.61 21.18 11.36
CA TRP A 98 14.08 22.07 12.44
C TRP A 98 14.08 21.40 13.83
N GLY A 99 14.26 20.07 13.87
CA GLY A 99 14.32 19.31 15.13
C GLY A 99 13.01 19.07 15.87
N ILE A 100 11.94 19.77 15.52
CA ILE A 100 10.65 19.77 16.25
C ILE A 100 9.40 19.62 15.38
N TYR A 101 9.48 19.96 14.08
CA TYR A 101 8.32 19.96 13.20
C TYR A 101 8.22 18.65 12.43
N HIS A 102 7.15 17.87 12.65
CA HIS A 102 6.86 16.65 11.92
C HIS A 102 6.05 16.97 10.67
N GLN A 103 6.69 16.89 9.51
CA GLN A 103 6.04 17.08 8.23
C GLN A 103 5.66 15.73 7.64
N TRP A 104 4.36 15.50 7.49
CA TRP A 104 3.83 14.39 6.71
C TRP A 104 4.15 14.57 5.22
N GLN A 105 4.49 13.48 4.54
CA GLN A 105 4.67 13.47 3.11
C GLN A 105 4.31 12.11 2.51
N LEU A 106 3.75 12.13 1.30
CA LEU A 106 3.70 10.97 0.43
C LEU A 106 5.05 10.82 -0.27
N VAL A 107 5.64 9.64 -0.18
CA VAL A 107 6.97 9.29 -0.67
C VAL A 107 6.83 8.22 -1.74
N GLY A 108 7.56 8.35 -2.85
CA GLY A 108 7.30 7.63 -4.08
C GLY A 108 6.26 8.35 -4.93
N THR A 109 5.96 7.83 -6.10
CA THR A 109 5.00 8.46 -7.03
C THR A 109 4.07 7.43 -7.65
N VAL A 110 2.84 7.86 -7.91
CA VAL A 110 1.87 7.13 -8.72
C VAL A 110 1.05 8.13 -9.54
N GLU A 111 0.69 7.76 -10.76
CA GLU A 111 -0.27 8.51 -11.56
C GLU A 111 -1.68 8.06 -11.18
N GLU A 112 -2.49 8.95 -10.62
CA GLU A 112 -3.93 8.70 -10.42
C GLU A 112 -4.74 9.16 -11.63
N CYS A 113 -5.67 8.31 -12.04
CA CYS A 113 -6.60 8.59 -13.13
C CYS A 113 -8.01 8.15 -12.72
N ARG A 114 -9.04 8.84 -13.18
CA ARG A 114 -10.39 8.28 -13.13
C ARG A 114 -10.54 7.13 -14.12
N LYS A 115 -11.50 6.23 -13.89
CA LYS A 115 -11.77 5.07 -14.76
C LYS A 115 -12.06 5.46 -16.22
N ASP A 116 -12.58 6.66 -16.46
CA ASP A 116 -12.81 7.23 -17.78
C ASP A 116 -11.56 7.84 -18.44
N GLY A 117 -10.40 7.78 -17.76
CA GLY A 117 -9.14 8.36 -18.23
C GLY A 117 -8.97 9.86 -17.99
N SER A 118 -9.98 10.50 -17.41
CA SER A 118 -9.90 11.92 -17.04
C SER A 118 -9.14 12.14 -15.74
N ASN A 119 -8.84 13.42 -15.46
CA ASN A 119 -8.23 13.87 -14.20
C ASN A 119 -6.93 13.14 -13.82
N ARG A 120 -6.04 12.98 -14.81
CA ARG A 120 -4.70 12.42 -14.58
C ARG A 120 -3.87 13.37 -13.72
N ARG A 121 -3.32 12.86 -12.63
CA ARG A 121 -2.43 13.64 -11.75
C ARG A 121 -1.36 12.74 -11.14
N MET A 122 -0.14 13.25 -11.10
CA MET A 122 0.93 12.62 -10.34
C MET A 122 0.80 12.99 -8.86
N ILE A 123 0.77 12.00 -7.98
CA ILE A 123 0.80 12.21 -6.54
C ILE A 123 2.10 11.67 -5.93
N GLY A 124 2.45 12.24 -4.75
CA GLY A 124 3.68 11.89 -4.04
C GLY A 124 4.90 12.69 -4.49
N CYS A 125 6.06 12.26 -4.07
CA CYS A 125 7.34 12.85 -4.44
C CYS A 125 8.34 11.77 -4.87
N ALA A 126 9.05 12.02 -5.96
CA ALA A 126 10.07 11.11 -6.48
C ALA A 126 11.24 10.97 -5.47
N VAL A 127 11.69 9.74 -5.30
CA VAL A 127 12.78 9.38 -4.40
C VAL A 127 13.62 8.25 -4.99
N SER A 128 14.75 7.93 -4.37
CA SER A 128 15.58 6.78 -4.76
C SER A 128 15.03 5.47 -4.20
N THR A 129 15.39 4.37 -4.87
CA THR A 129 15.12 3.00 -4.39
C THR A 129 15.66 2.80 -2.97
N GLY A 130 14.88 2.14 -2.12
CA GLY A 130 15.24 1.87 -0.72
C GLY A 130 14.91 3.01 0.25
N THR A 131 14.33 4.14 -0.21
CA THR A 131 13.89 5.20 0.70
C THR A 131 12.88 4.64 1.70
N PRO A 132 13.12 4.79 3.03
CA PRO A 132 12.24 4.22 4.05
C PRO A 132 10.93 4.99 4.15
N VAL A 133 9.86 4.24 4.43
CA VAL A 133 8.52 4.77 4.75
C VAL A 133 7.95 4.06 5.98
N GLU A 134 6.91 4.61 6.57
CA GLU A 134 6.22 3.97 7.69
C GLU A 134 5.18 2.96 7.19
N THR A 135 4.41 3.34 6.17
CA THR A 135 3.35 2.51 5.57
C THR A 135 3.27 2.73 4.07
N PHE A 136 2.63 1.81 3.36
CA PHE A 136 2.30 1.94 1.95
C PHE A 136 0.81 2.21 1.74
N ASP A 137 0.48 2.71 0.56
CA ASP A 137 -0.89 2.77 0.05
C ASP A 137 -1.38 1.37 -0.32
N CYS A 138 -2.67 1.12 -0.11
CA CYS A 138 -3.29 -0.19 -0.34
C CYS A 138 -3.27 -0.65 -1.82
N GLN A 139 -2.95 0.22 -2.76
CA GLN A 139 -2.97 -0.10 -4.19
C GLN A 139 -1.93 -1.16 -4.60
N CYS A 140 -0.76 -1.21 -3.93
CA CYS A 140 0.29 -2.17 -4.28
C CYS A 140 1.27 -2.40 -3.11
N LEU A 141 1.44 -3.67 -2.74
CA LEU A 141 2.44 -4.16 -1.80
C LEU A 141 3.24 -5.27 -2.47
N ILE A 142 4.56 -5.18 -2.42
CA ILE A 142 5.49 -6.16 -2.97
C ILE A 142 6.31 -6.77 -1.83
N VAL A 143 6.33 -8.10 -1.76
CA VAL A 143 7.02 -8.81 -0.68
C VAL A 143 7.51 -10.17 -1.15
N HIS A 144 8.69 -10.58 -0.69
CA HIS A 144 9.20 -11.91 -1.00
C HIS A 144 8.51 -12.98 -0.16
N SER A 145 8.16 -14.12 -0.76
CA SER A 145 7.44 -15.23 -0.10
C SER A 145 8.13 -15.72 1.17
N SER A 146 9.47 -15.83 1.14
CA SER A 146 10.26 -16.27 2.30
C SER A 146 10.13 -15.33 3.51
N LEU A 147 9.94 -14.02 3.29
CA LEU A 147 9.75 -13.05 4.37
C LEU A 147 8.40 -13.26 5.07
N ILE A 148 7.34 -13.47 4.28
CA ILE A 148 6.00 -13.80 4.80
C ILE A 148 6.05 -15.09 5.62
N GLN A 149 6.67 -16.14 5.08
CA GLN A 149 6.70 -17.47 5.69
C GLN A 149 7.48 -17.46 7.03
N ARG A 150 8.70 -16.92 7.02
CA ARG A 150 9.55 -16.88 8.23
C ARG A 150 8.94 -16.08 9.37
N ASN A 151 8.19 -15.04 9.05
CA ASN A 151 7.61 -14.15 10.04
C ASN A 151 6.12 -14.39 10.29
N ALA A 152 5.54 -15.40 9.63
CA ALA A 152 4.10 -15.69 9.71
C ALA A 152 3.23 -14.45 9.47
N LEU A 153 3.61 -13.58 8.52
CA LEU A 153 2.87 -12.37 8.20
C LEU A 153 1.51 -12.72 7.58
N ARG A 154 0.47 -12.02 8.00
CA ARG A 154 -0.89 -12.15 7.47
C ARG A 154 -1.54 -10.77 7.44
N PHE A 155 -2.48 -10.61 6.54
CA PHE A 155 -3.37 -9.45 6.52
C PHE A 155 -4.43 -9.57 7.60
N ASP A 156 -4.80 -8.45 8.24
CA ASP A 156 -5.88 -8.46 9.24
C ASP A 156 -7.24 -8.46 8.55
N GLU A 157 -8.00 -9.54 8.73
CA GLU A 157 -9.31 -9.75 8.08
C GLU A 157 -10.45 -8.89 8.65
N HIS A 158 -10.23 -8.19 9.77
CA HIS A 158 -11.16 -7.17 10.25
C HIS A 158 -11.14 -5.91 9.36
N LEU A 159 -10.04 -5.70 8.64
CA LEU A 159 -9.92 -4.64 7.64
C LEU A 159 -10.44 -5.19 6.31
N THR A 160 -11.43 -4.53 5.71
CA THR A 160 -12.06 -5.10 4.50
C THR A 160 -11.53 -4.52 3.20
N PHE A 161 -11.17 -3.25 3.19
CA PHE A 161 -10.76 -2.55 1.97
C PHE A 161 -9.74 -1.44 2.23
N ASP A 162 -9.85 -0.70 3.32
CA ASP A 162 -8.98 0.42 3.66
C ASP A 162 -7.97 -0.04 4.73
N LEU A 163 -6.80 0.57 4.77
CA LEU A 163 -5.78 0.45 5.81
C LEU A 163 -5.17 -0.96 6.01
N TYR A 164 -5.52 -1.96 5.21
CA TYR A 164 -5.02 -3.32 5.38
C TYR A 164 -3.53 -3.46 5.02
N VAL A 165 -3.00 -2.62 4.12
CA VAL A 165 -1.56 -2.58 3.82
C VAL A 165 -0.83 -1.76 4.87
N GLU A 166 -1.41 -0.66 5.35
CA GLU A 166 -0.86 0.10 6.47
C GLU A 166 -0.70 -0.79 7.71
N ASP A 167 -1.75 -1.54 8.06
CA ASP A 167 -1.72 -2.51 9.17
C ASP A 167 -0.64 -3.59 8.96
N PHE A 168 -0.54 -4.14 7.75
CA PHE A 168 0.49 -5.10 7.40
C PHE A 168 1.91 -4.55 7.58
N CYS A 169 2.14 -3.28 7.21
CA CYS A 169 3.42 -2.59 7.41
C CYS A 169 3.74 -2.42 8.89
N ILE A 170 2.73 -2.09 9.71
CA ILE A 170 2.89 -1.95 11.16
C ILE A 170 3.25 -3.29 11.80
N ALA A 171 2.51 -4.35 11.48
CA ALA A 171 2.78 -5.70 11.97
C ALA A 171 4.16 -6.22 11.53
N ALA A 172 4.61 -5.89 10.32
CA ALA A 172 5.95 -6.21 9.84
C ALA A 172 7.03 -5.43 10.60
N LYS A 173 6.82 -4.14 10.87
CA LYS A 173 7.73 -3.29 11.63
C LYS A 173 7.94 -3.80 13.06
N GLU A 174 6.89 -4.31 13.73
CA GLU A 174 6.99 -4.95 15.05
C GLU A 174 7.93 -6.18 15.04
N LYS A 175 8.13 -6.79 13.87
CA LYS A 175 9.08 -7.89 13.64
C LYS A 175 10.44 -7.42 13.11
N GLY A 176 10.71 -6.11 13.10
CA GLY A 176 11.96 -5.52 12.65
C GLY A 176 12.10 -5.42 11.11
N ILE A 177 11.01 -5.64 10.37
CA ILE A 177 11.01 -5.58 8.91
C ILE A 177 10.78 -4.15 8.45
N ALA A 178 11.64 -3.66 7.55
CA ALA A 178 11.55 -2.31 7.01
C ALA A 178 10.59 -2.23 5.81
N SER A 179 9.91 -1.10 5.67
CA SER A 179 9.15 -0.72 4.47
C SER A 179 9.95 0.28 3.65
N ARG A 180 10.15 0.00 2.34
CA ARG A 180 11.01 0.77 1.45
C ARG A 180 10.34 1.08 0.12
N ILE A 181 10.56 2.25 -0.43
CA ILE A 181 10.05 2.61 -1.75
C ILE A 181 10.85 1.93 -2.85
N LEU A 182 10.14 1.28 -3.75
CA LEU A 182 10.57 0.95 -5.10
C LEU A 182 9.98 2.03 -6.02
N PRO A 183 10.78 2.94 -6.58
CA PRO A 183 10.30 3.91 -7.56
C PRO A 183 9.84 3.16 -8.82
N LEU A 184 8.56 2.88 -8.92
CA LEU A 184 7.93 2.13 -9.98
C LEU A 184 6.89 3.04 -10.65
N SER A 185 7.05 3.29 -11.94
CA SER A 185 6.03 4.01 -12.71
C SER A 185 4.77 3.16 -12.78
N ALA A 186 3.67 3.70 -12.26
CA ALA A 186 2.38 3.01 -12.24
C ALA A 186 1.23 4.01 -12.37
N CYS A 187 0.12 3.54 -12.94
CA CYS A 187 -1.15 4.27 -12.94
C CYS A 187 -2.15 3.52 -12.05
N HIS A 188 -2.86 4.27 -11.21
CA HIS A 188 -3.96 3.76 -10.40
C HIS A 188 -5.26 4.38 -10.91
N TRP A 189 -6.15 3.55 -11.46
CA TRP A 189 -7.40 3.97 -12.10
C TRP A 189 -8.52 4.15 -11.08
N SER A 190 -8.23 4.86 -10.00
CA SER A 190 -9.14 5.12 -8.90
C SER A 190 -9.44 6.61 -8.76
N GLY A 191 -10.68 6.92 -8.44
CA GLY A 191 -11.11 8.30 -8.15
C GLY A 191 -10.66 8.84 -6.79
N GLY A 192 -10.07 7.99 -5.93
CA GLY A 192 -9.49 8.38 -4.65
C GLY A 192 -10.45 9.10 -3.71
N SER A 193 -11.58 8.49 -3.35
CA SER A 193 -12.51 9.07 -2.37
C SER A 193 -12.49 8.28 -1.05
N VAL A 194 -12.30 9.00 0.06
CA VAL A 194 -12.45 8.43 1.40
C VAL A 194 -13.94 8.15 1.67
N GLN A 195 -14.28 6.90 1.93
CA GLN A 195 -15.65 6.48 2.23
C GLN A 195 -15.87 6.42 3.76
N PRO A 196 -17.12 6.45 4.25
CA PRO A 196 -17.41 6.33 5.69
C PRO A 196 -16.74 5.10 6.36
N ARG A 197 -16.68 3.97 5.65
CA ARG A 197 -15.98 2.75 6.10
C ARG A 197 -14.53 3.01 6.50
N TYR A 198 -13.83 3.92 5.84
CA TYR A 198 -12.45 4.27 6.18
C TYR A 198 -12.30 4.70 7.64
N TYR A 199 -13.21 5.54 8.14
CA TYR A 199 -13.15 6.04 9.53
C TYR A 199 -13.43 4.94 10.58
N GLU A 200 -14.22 3.93 10.20
CA GLU A 200 -14.44 2.75 11.06
C GLU A 200 -13.17 1.90 11.16
N GLN A 201 -12.52 1.67 10.03
CA GLN A 201 -11.26 0.93 9.97
C GLN A 201 -10.10 1.70 10.61
N GLU A 202 -10.05 3.02 10.44
CA GLU A 202 -9.09 3.88 11.14
C GLU A 202 -9.25 3.78 12.67
N ARG A 203 -10.48 3.80 13.18
CA ARG A 203 -10.74 3.61 14.61
C ARG A 203 -10.25 2.25 15.08
N TYR A 204 -10.53 1.19 14.35
CA TYR A 204 -10.05 -0.15 14.67
C TYR A 204 -8.51 -0.22 14.74
N VAL A 205 -7.80 0.33 13.76
CA VAL A 205 -6.33 0.38 13.77
C VAL A 205 -5.80 1.19 14.96
N ASN A 206 -6.46 2.30 15.32
CA ASN A 206 -6.08 3.11 16.47
C ASN A 206 -6.27 2.37 17.80
N GLU A 207 -7.31 1.57 17.93
CA GLU A 207 -7.55 0.71 19.09
C GLU A 207 -6.58 -0.47 19.14
N LYS A 208 -6.21 -1.05 18.00
CA LYS A 208 -5.25 -2.15 17.88
C LYS A 208 -3.83 -1.75 18.28
N TYR A 209 -3.41 -0.51 17.98
CA TYR A 209 -2.06 0.01 18.26
C TYR A 209 -2.10 1.22 19.23
N PRO A 210 -2.53 1.08 20.47
CA PRO A 210 -2.79 2.22 21.35
C PRO A 210 -1.52 2.94 21.83
N ASN A 211 -0.37 2.28 21.77
CA ASN A 211 0.90 2.78 22.31
C ASN A 211 1.86 3.31 21.25
N GLU A 212 1.59 3.05 19.98
CA GLU A 212 2.43 3.48 18.88
C GLU A 212 1.67 4.42 17.93
N CYS A 213 2.40 5.24 17.22
CA CYS A 213 1.84 6.20 16.29
C CYS A 213 2.55 6.10 14.95
N PHE A 214 1.77 5.88 13.90
CA PHE A 214 2.22 5.67 12.54
C PHE A 214 1.68 6.75 11.59
N THR A 215 2.30 6.85 10.43
CA THR A 215 1.86 7.73 9.35
C THR A 215 1.23 6.89 8.25
N GLY A 216 -0.05 7.09 7.98
CA GLY A 216 -0.76 6.48 6.85
C GLY A 216 -0.76 7.36 5.61
N THR A 217 -1.12 6.77 4.47
CA THR A 217 -1.17 7.48 3.18
C THR A 217 -2.37 8.40 3.08
N SER A 218 -3.49 8.04 3.67
CA SER A 218 -4.71 8.85 3.76
C SER A 218 -4.87 9.53 5.12
N SER A 219 -4.34 8.94 6.20
CA SER A 219 -4.35 9.49 7.56
C SER A 219 -2.95 9.85 8.02
N TRP A 220 -2.79 11.03 8.58
CA TRP A 220 -1.48 11.51 9.06
C TRP A 220 -1.02 10.84 10.34
N VAL A 221 -1.96 10.29 11.08
CA VAL A 221 -1.74 9.65 12.34
C VAL A 221 -2.65 8.43 12.43
N LEU A 222 -2.04 7.26 12.48
CA LEU A 222 -2.67 5.98 12.78
C LEU A 222 -2.11 5.47 14.12
N GLY A 223 -2.93 4.74 14.87
CA GLY A 223 -2.52 4.19 16.17
C GLY A 223 -2.68 5.19 17.31
N GLY A 224 -1.94 4.96 18.38
CA GLY A 224 -2.11 5.61 19.68
C GLY A 224 -1.97 7.12 19.69
N ARG A 225 -1.92 7.68 20.91
CA ARG A 225 -1.91 9.13 21.12
C ARG A 225 -0.65 9.77 20.49
N PRO A 226 -0.81 10.60 19.46
CA PRO A 226 0.33 11.32 18.87
C PRO A 226 0.95 12.23 19.92
N SER A 227 2.26 12.45 19.82
CA SER A 227 2.92 13.49 20.64
C SER A 227 2.25 14.84 20.41
N ILE A 228 2.27 15.73 21.41
CA ILE A 228 1.70 17.08 21.29
C ILE A 228 2.25 17.83 20.08
N LEU A 229 3.52 17.61 19.74
CA LEU A 229 4.18 18.21 18.56
C LEU A 229 3.60 17.66 17.24
N ARG A 230 3.28 16.35 17.17
CA ARG A 230 2.65 15.74 15.99
C ARG A 230 1.21 16.24 15.83
N MET A 231 0.45 16.38 16.91
CA MET A 231 -0.90 16.97 16.91
C MET A 231 -0.90 18.45 16.49
N ALA A 232 0.06 19.24 16.93
CA ALA A 232 0.18 20.64 16.54
C ALA A 232 0.44 20.76 15.02
N SER A 233 1.28 19.90 14.45
CA SER A 233 1.56 19.85 13.01
C SER A 233 0.32 19.53 12.16
N VAL A 234 -0.54 18.62 12.62
CA VAL A 234 -1.80 18.29 11.95
C VAL A 234 -2.77 19.48 11.96
N LYS A 235 -2.94 20.14 13.12
CA LYS A 235 -3.84 21.30 13.24
C LYS A 235 -3.42 22.47 12.36
N VAL A 236 -2.14 22.75 12.28
CA VAL A 236 -1.59 23.84 11.44
C VAL A 236 -1.90 23.60 9.96
N LYS A 237 -1.74 22.38 9.45
CA LYS A 237 -2.03 22.09 8.03
C LYS A 237 -3.53 22.09 7.70
N THR A 238 -4.36 21.63 8.62
CA THR A 238 -5.82 21.72 8.45
C THR A 238 -6.27 23.17 8.34
N LEU A 239 -5.64 24.06 9.11
CA LEU A 239 -5.89 25.50 9.03
C LEU A 239 -5.45 26.08 7.67
N PHE A 240 -4.25 25.75 7.19
CA PHE A 240 -3.75 26.22 5.89
C PHE A 240 -4.56 25.66 4.70
N ARG A 241 -5.08 24.45 4.80
CA ARG A 241 -5.96 23.89 3.78
C ARG A 241 -7.29 24.65 3.71
N LYS A 242 -7.90 24.95 4.85
CA LYS A 242 -9.13 25.76 4.90
C LYS A 242 -8.94 27.19 4.35
N ILE A 243 -7.78 27.79 4.55
CA ILE A 243 -7.45 29.14 4.01
C ILE A 243 -7.24 29.12 2.49
N ARG A 244 -6.81 27.99 1.91
CA ARG A 244 -6.65 27.82 0.44
C ARG A 244 -7.93 27.45 -0.30
N GLU A 245 -8.93 26.95 0.41
CA GLU A 245 -10.24 26.57 -0.13
C GLU A 245 -11.29 27.70 0.03
N CYS A 246 -10.94 28.82 0.69
CA CYS A 246 -11.65 30.09 0.71
C CYS A 246 -11.01 31.09 -0.27
#